data_6495fc4bf0ab130d5d4af0c757d2320c
#
_entry.id   6495fc4bf0ab130d5d4af0c757d2320c
#
_cell.length_a   1.000
_cell.length_b   1.000
_cell.length_c   1.000
_cell.angle_alpha   90.00
_cell.angle_beta   90.00
_cell.angle_gamma   90.00
#
_symmetry.space_group_name_H-M   'P 1'
#
loop_
_entity.id
_entity.type
_entity.pdbx_description
1 polymer ?
#
loop_
_entity_poly.entity_id
_entity_poly.type
_entity_poly.pdbx_seq_one_letter_code
_entity_poly.pdbx_strand_id
1 'polypeptide(L)'
;MKPVYVVELIEDVVAKVSTALLPQLQVIDPAITAVHYQHGHPKEIIETLMQKDKSETYQFRKYPLIALFQDFPEAHNLQIGIDNEATLHLVIVNSTRPDYKAGERYVKNFKPILYPIYLEFLKQISLSGKFLNYGIHTLGHTKIDRLYWGREGLYGSEGNVFNDWLDCMEIRDLKLKINLINC
;
A
#
# COMPACT_ATOMS: atom_id res chain seq x y z
N MET A 1 -18.43 15.90 16.07
CA MET A 1 -17.36 15.59 15.11
C MET A 1 -17.34 14.07 14.99
N LYS A 2 -17.36 13.50 13.79
CA LYS A 2 -17.21 12.04 13.64
C LYS A 2 -15.73 11.70 13.88
N PRO A 3 -15.43 10.58 14.54
CA PRO A 3 -14.04 10.13 14.66
C PRO A 3 -13.46 9.89 13.25
N VAL A 4 -12.23 10.28 13.05
CA VAL A 4 -11.50 10.10 11.79
C VAL A 4 -10.45 9.03 12.04
N TYR A 5 -10.53 7.96 11.27
CA TYR A 5 -9.59 6.85 11.37
C TYR A 5 -8.61 6.89 10.19
N VAL A 6 -7.32 6.85 10.51
CA VAL A 6 -6.25 6.88 9.51
C VAL A 6 -6.41 5.77 8.47
N VAL A 7 -6.81 4.59 8.92
CA VAL A 7 -7.02 3.42 8.05
C VAL A 7 -8.07 3.69 6.97
N GLU A 8 -9.17 4.39 7.32
CA GLU A 8 -10.23 4.75 6.38
C GLU A 8 -9.78 5.86 5.40
N LEU A 9 -9.00 6.83 5.90
CA LEU A 9 -8.44 7.88 5.04
C LEU A 9 -7.48 7.30 3.99
N ILE A 10 -6.67 6.33 4.36
CA ILE A 10 -5.76 5.67 3.43
C ILE A 10 -6.55 4.77 2.45
N GLU A 11 -7.63 4.12 2.90
CA GLU A 11 -8.53 3.36 2.02
C GLU A 11 -9.13 4.25 0.93
N ASP A 12 -9.64 5.44 1.30
CA ASP A 12 -10.14 6.44 0.35
C ASP A 12 -9.08 6.89 -0.67
N VAL A 13 -7.84 7.09 -0.20
CA VAL A 13 -6.70 7.42 -1.08
C VAL A 13 -6.44 6.28 -2.06
N VAL A 14 -6.40 5.03 -1.59
CA VAL A 14 -6.16 3.86 -2.44
C VAL A 14 -7.28 3.66 -3.46
N ALA A 15 -8.53 3.89 -3.09
CA ALA A 15 -9.65 3.85 -4.03
C ALA A 15 -9.48 4.85 -5.18
N LYS A 16 -8.98 6.07 -4.89
CA LYS A 16 -8.68 7.07 -5.92
C LYS A 16 -7.49 6.66 -6.78
N VAL A 17 -6.44 6.08 -6.19
CA VAL A 17 -5.30 5.50 -6.92
C VAL A 17 -5.78 4.44 -7.90
N SER A 18 -6.62 3.52 -7.42
CA SER A 18 -7.20 2.47 -8.25
C SER A 18 -7.98 3.05 -9.43
N THR A 19 -8.86 4.00 -9.17
CA THR A 19 -9.66 4.66 -10.23
C THR A 19 -8.78 5.36 -11.26
N ALA A 20 -7.73 6.05 -10.82
CA ALA A 20 -6.84 6.81 -11.71
C ALA A 20 -5.97 5.93 -12.60
N LEU A 21 -5.47 4.80 -12.06
CA LEU A 21 -4.48 3.97 -12.74
C LEU A 21 -5.06 2.73 -13.44
N LEU A 22 -6.27 2.29 -13.09
CA LEU A 22 -6.83 1.04 -13.60
C LEU A 22 -6.76 0.91 -15.14
N PRO A 23 -7.12 1.94 -15.94
CA PRO A 23 -7.01 1.83 -17.40
C PRO A 23 -5.59 1.55 -17.88
N GLN A 24 -4.59 2.19 -17.26
CA GLN A 24 -3.18 1.98 -17.61
C GLN A 24 -2.68 0.60 -17.19
N LEU A 25 -3.05 0.16 -15.99
CA LEU A 25 -2.65 -1.14 -15.45
C LEU A 25 -3.24 -2.30 -16.27
N GLN A 26 -4.48 -2.16 -16.74
CA GLN A 26 -5.14 -3.16 -17.59
C GLN A 26 -4.53 -3.31 -18.97
N VAL A 27 -3.86 -2.28 -19.49
CA VAL A 27 -3.07 -2.40 -20.73
C VAL A 27 -1.85 -3.28 -20.52
N ILE A 28 -1.28 -3.28 -19.29
CA ILE A 28 -0.09 -4.06 -18.94
C ILE A 28 -0.48 -5.50 -18.59
N ASP A 29 -1.50 -5.63 -17.75
CA ASP A 29 -2.06 -6.92 -17.33
C ASP A 29 -3.60 -6.82 -17.23
N PRO A 30 -4.33 -7.37 -18.22
CA PRO A 30 -5.80 -7.35 -18.25
C PRO A 30 -6.45 -8.05 -17.03
N ALA A 31 -5.72 -8.88 -16.29
CA ALA A 31 -6.23 -9.54 -15.10
C ALA A 31 -6.32 -8.60 -13.89
N ILE A 32 -5.69 -7.44 -13.93
CA ILE A 32 -5.79 -6.43 -12.87
C ILE A 32 -7.19 -5.80 -12.89
N THR A 33 -7.93 -6.01 -11.80
CA THR A 33 -9.30 -5.48 -11.65
C THR A 33 -9.37 -4.23 -10.76
N ALA A 34 -8.38 -4.03 -9.91
CA ALA A 34 -8.25 -2.88 -9.01
C ALA A 34 -6.85 -2.82 -8.40
N VAL A 35 -6.49 -1.68 -7.82
CA VAL A 35 -5.47 -1.62 -6.78
C VAL A 35 -6.19 -1.88 -5.46
N HIS A 36 -5.86 -3.00 -4.81
CA HIS A 36 -6.53 -3.45 -3.59
C HIS A 36 -5.94 -2.76 -2.37
N TYR A 37 -6.74 -2.70 -1.30
CA TYR A 37 -6.30 -2.20 0.01
C TYR A 37 -6.50 -3.24 1.09
N GLN A 38 -5.59 -3.27 2.05
CA GLN A 38 -5.72 -4.04 3.28
C GLN A 38 -4.94 -3.34 4.40
N HIS A 39 -5.44 -3.41 5.61
CA HIS A 39 -4.72 -2.95 6.80
C HIS A 39 -4.72 -4.03 7.88
N GLY A 40 -3.80 -3.94 8.80
CA GLY A 40 -3.70 -4.86 9.93
C GLY A 40 -2.28 -5.24 10.26
N HIS A 41 -2.14 -6.24 11.14
CA HIS A 41 -0.84 -6.80 11.44
C HIS A 41 -0.29 -7.56 10.21
N PRO A 42 1.01 -7.49 9.90
CA PRO A 42 1.60 -8.16 8.73
C PRO A 42 1.24 -9.64 8.61
N LYS A 43 1.19 -10.35 9.72
CA LYS A 43 0.78 -11.77 9.76
C LYS A 43 -0.66 -11.96 9.30
N GLU A 44 -1.59 -11.13 9.77
CA GLU A 44 -3.01 -11.20 9.38
C GLU A 44 -3.21 -10.87 7.91
N ILE A 45 -2.43 -9.92 7.38
CA ILE A 45 -2.45 -9.58 5.96
C ILE A 45 -2.04 -10.80 5.13
N ILE A 46 -0.95 -11.48 5.50
CA ILE A 46 -0.49 -12.69 4.81
C ILE A 46 -1.52 -13.82 4.93
N GLU A 47 -2.09 -14.04 6.12
CA GLU A 47 -3.14 -15.05 6.32
C GLU A 47 -4.36 -14.79 5.46
N THR A 48 -4.79 -13.53 5.33
CA THR A 48 -5.89 -13.15 4.44
C THR A 48 -5.57 -13.42 2.97
N LEU A 49 -4.35 -13.11 2.53
CA LEU A 49 -3.92 -13.41 1.16
C LEU A 49 -3.90 -14.91 0.88
N MET A 50 -3.46 -15.72 1.85
CA MET A 50 -3.50 -17.19 1.76
C MET A 50 -4.93 -17.75 1.74
N GLN A 51 -5.86 -17.13 2.48
CA GLN A 51 -7.28 -17.52 2.44
C GLN A 51 -7.91 -17.20 1.09
N LYS A 52 -7.56 -16.07 0.46
CA LYS A 52 -8.03 -15.72 -0.88
C LYS A 52 -7.60 -16.74 -1.94
N ASP A 53 -6.44 -17.38 -1.79
CA ASP A 53 -5.98 -18.45 -2.70
C ASP A 53 -6.88 -19.67 -2.69
N LYS A 54 -7.53 -19.96 -1.58
CA LYS A 54 -8.43 -21.09 -1.43
C LYS A 54 -9.81 -20.85 -2.06
N SER A 55 -10.09 -19.64 -2.51
CA SER A 55 -11.38 -19.23 -3.07
C SER A 55 -11.26 -19.00 -4.57
N GLU A 56 -12.00 -19.76 -5.37
CA GLU A 56 -12.06 -19.58 -6.82
C GLU A 56 -12.50 -18.17 -7.25
N THR A 57 -13.29 -17.50 -6.40
CA THR A 57 -13.81 -16.15 -6.67
C THR A 57 -12.82 -15.05 -6.30
N TYR A 58 -12.00 -15.25 -5.27
CA TYR A 58 -11.16 -14.20 -4.68
C TYR A 58 -9.68 -14.32 -5.01
N GLN A 59 -9.21 -15.44 -5.56
CA GLN A 59 -7.80 -15.63 -5.91
C GLN A 59 -7.25 -14.56 -6.87
N PHE A 60 -8.10 -14.02 -7.75
CA PHE A 60 -7.72 -12.95 -8.70
C PHE A 60 -7.84 -11.54 -8.12
N ARG A 61 -8.28 -11.38 -6.87
CA ARG A 61 -8.49 -10.09 -6.20
C ARG A 61 -7.47 -9.86 -5.10
N LYS A 62 -6.20 -10.11 -5.41
CA LYS A 62 -5.12 -9.94 -4.43
C LYS A 62 -4.19 -8.79 -4.77
N TYR A 63 -3.81 -8.68 -6.04
CA TYR A 63 -2.76 -7.79 -6.49
C TYR A 63 -3.17 -6.95 -7.69
N PRO A 64 -2.54 -5.75 -7.86
CA PRO A 64 -1.63 -5.08 -6.92
C PRO A 64 -2.32 -4.70 -5.60
N LEU A 65 -1.58 -4.70 -4.49
CA LEU A 65 -2.10 -4.42 -3.16
C LEU A 65 -1.28 -3.32 -2.49
N ILE A 66 -1.96 -2.36 -1.88
CA ILE A 66 -1.38 -1.46 -0.88
C ILE A 66 -1.81 -1.96 0.49
N ALA A 67 -0.83 -2.34 1.33
CA ALA A 67 -1.10 -2.79 2.68
C ALA A 67 -0.53 -1.80 3.70
N LEU A 68 -1.38 -1.35 4.64
CA LEU A 68 -1.01 -0.50 5.76
C LEU A 68 -0.79 -1.36 7.00
N PHE A 69 0.41 -1.30 7.57
CA PHE A 69 0.69 -1.94 8.86
C PHE A 69 0.12 -1.10 10.00
N GLN A 70 -0.72 -1.72 10.82
CA GLN A 70 -1.56 -1.01 11.81
C GLN A 70 -0.89 -0.83 13.18
N ASP A 71 0.42 -0.91 13.25
CA ASP A 71 1.25 -0.64 14.43
C ASP A 71 1.92 0.74 14.39
N PHE A 72 1.24 1.73 13.78
CA PHE A 72 1.77 3.07 13.62
C PHE A 72 1.40 3.99 14.80
N PRO A 73 2.31 4.89 15.24
CA PRO A 73 2.02 5.89 16.24
C PRO A 73 1.18 7.04 15.68
N GLU A 74 0.23 7.50 16.49
CA GLU A 74 -0.53 8.72 16.26
C GLU A 74 -0.29 9.72 17.39
N ALA A 75 0.13 10.94 17.06
CA ALA A 75 0.24 12.03 17.99
C ALA A 75 -0.99 12.93 17.91
N HIS A 76 -1.75 13.02 19.01
CA HIS A 76 -2.94 13.84 19.10
C HIS A 76 -2.62 15.17 19.79
N ASN A 77 -2.77 16.28 19.09
CA ASN A 77 -2.61 17.61 19.66
C ASN A 77 -3.98 18.16 20.09
N LEU A 78 -4.29 18.03 21.38
CA LEU A 78 -5.59 18.42 21.93
C LEU A 78 -5.74 19.92 22.17
N GLN A 79 -4.68 20.71 22.07
CA GLN A 79 -4.74 22.13 22.48
C GLN A 79 -5.48 23.03 21.50
N ILE A 80 -5.63 22.69 20.24
CA ILE A 80 -6.36 23.54 19.27
C ILE A 80 -7.20 22.71 18.28
N GLY A 81 -7.35 21.40 18.49
CA GLY A 81 -8.30 20.56 17.73
C GLY A 81 -8.02 20.45 16.23
N ILE A 82 -6.79 20.69 15.79
CA ILE A 82 -6.56 20.89 14.36
C ILE A 82 -5.72 19.79 13.74
N ASP A 83 -4.75 19.23 14.46
CA ASP A 83 -3.76 18.34 13.84
C ASP A 83 -3.53 17.06 14.63
N ASN A 84 -3.83 15.94 14.01
CA ASN A 84 -3.24 14.65 14.39
C ASN A 84 -2.11 14.33 13.42
N GLU A 85 -1.00 13.85 13.93
CA GLU A 85 0.13 13.38 13.11
C GLU A 85 0.24 11.87 13.24
N ALA A 86 0.23 11.16 12.11
CA ALA A 86 0.47 9.73 12.03
C ALA A 86 1.77 9.45 11.28
N THR A 87 2.55 8.48 11.77
CA THR A 87 3.75 8.00 11.08
C THR A 87 3.49 6.59 10.57
N LEU A 88 3.32 6.46 9.26
CA LEU A 88 2.82 5.24 8.62
C LEU A 88 3.93 4.37 8.04
N HIS A 89 3.68 3.07 8.06
CA HIS A 89 4.44 2.07 7.34
C HIS A 89 3.49 1.32 6.39
N LEU A 90 3.77 1.39 5.09
CA LEU A 90 2.97 0.75 4.05
C LEU A 90 3.86 -0.07 3.12
N VAL A 91 3.24 -1.03 2.45
CA VAL A 91 3.87 -1.75 1.35
C VAL A 91 2.96 -1.74 0.13
N ILE A 92 3.55 -1.55 -1.03
CA ILE A 92 2.90 -1.72 -2.32
C ILE A 92 3.46 -3.00 -2.91
N VAL A 93 2.64 -4.02 -3.08
CA VAL A 93 3.09 -5.33 -3.54
C VAL A 93 2.36 -5.75 -4.80
N ASN A 94 3.06 -6.43 -5.69
CA ASN A 94 2.48 -7.06 -6.84
C ASN A 94 3.10 -8.43 -7.09
N SER A 95 2.31 -9.34 -7.67
CA SER A 95 2.78 -10.67 -8.04
C SER A 95 3.88 -10.60 -9.09
N THR A 96 4.79 -11.55 -9.04
CA THR A 96 5.90 -11.69 -9.98
C THR A 96 6.15 -13.16 -10.26
N ARG A 97 7.04 -13.47 -11.18
CA ARG A 97 7.38 -14.85 -11.51
C ARG A 97 8.68 -15.27 -10.82
N PRO A 98 8.78 -16.54 -10.39
CA PRO A 98 9.97 -17.05 -9.70
C PRO A 98 11.23 -17.07 -10.58
N ASP A 99 11.03 -17.23 -11.90
CA ASP A 99 12.11 -17.30 -12.89
C ASP A 99 12.65 -15.93 -13.30
N TYR A 100 11.97 -14.83 -12.95
CA TYR A 100 12.44 -13.49 -13.30
C TYR A 100 13.66 -13.08 -12.47
N LYS A 101 14.73 -12.67 -13.17
CA LYS A 101 15.89 -12.01 -12.56
C LYS A 101 15.58 -10.55 -12.23
N ALA A 102 16.45 -9.92 -11.43
CA ALA A 102 16.25 -8.54 -10.97
C ALA A 102 15.95 -7.54 -12.10
N GLY A 103 16.67 -7.64 -13.23
CA GLY A 103 16.45 -6.77 -14.38
C GLY A 103 15.06 -6.97 -15.02
N GLU A 104 14.59 -8.21 -15.13
CA GLU A 104 13.26 -8.51 -15.67
C GLU A 104 12.15 -8.05 -14.72
N ARG A 105 12.32 -8.23 -13.40
CA ARG A 105 11.40 -7.73 -12.38
C ARG A 105 11.28 -6.22 -12.45
N TYR A 106 12.43 -5.53 -12.63
CA TYR A 106 12.42 -4.09 -12.79
C TYR A 106 11.59 -3.64 -14.00
N VAL A 107 11.84 -4.25 -15.17
CA VAL A 107 11.18 -3.86 -16.43
C VAL A 107 9.71 -4.29 -16.48
N LYS A 108 9.37 -5.46 -15.92
CA LYS A 108 8.04 -6.06 -16.06
C LYS A 108 7.10 -5.75 -14.88
N ASN A 109 7.64 -5.40 -13.70
CA ASN A 109 6.86 -5.21 -12.49
C ASN A 109 7.09 -3.84 -11.85
N PHE A 110 8.35 -3.52 -11.43
CA PHE A 110 8.59 -2.25 -10.74
C PHE A 110 8.24 -1.05 -11.59
N LYS A 111 8.83 -0.94 -12.78
CA LYS A 111 8.67 0.22 -13.65
C LYS A 111 7.24 0.43 -14.16
N PRO A 112 6.52 -0.60 -14.65
CA PRO A 112 5.19 -0.41 -15.22
C PRO A 112 4.05 -0.46 -14.21
N ILE A 113 4.20 -1.11 -13.05
CA ILE A 113 3.11 -1.33 -12.09
C ILE A 113 3.39 -0.66 -10.74
N LEU A 114 4.43 -1.08 -10.02
CA LEU A 114 4.65 -0.63 -8.65
C LEU A 114 5.00 0.85 -8.57
N TYR A 115 5.88 1.33 -9.45
CA TYR A 115 6.31 2.72 -9.44
C TYR A 115 5.19 3.71 -9.79
N PRO A 116 4.35 3.48 -10.81
CA PRO A 116 3.16 4.30 -11.06
C PRO A 116 2.18 4.33 -9.88
N ILE A 117 1.93 3.19 -9.23
CA ILE A 117 1.06 3.11 -8.05
C ILE A 117 1.66 3.95 -6.92
N TYR A 118 2.96 3.83 -6.65
CA TYR A 118 3.64 4.62 -5.64
C TYR A 118 3.53 6.13 -5.89
N LEU A 119 3.81 6.59 -7.10
CA LEU A 119 3.71 8.01 -7.43
C LEU A 119 2.28 8.54 -7.35
N GLU A 120 1.31 7.76 -7.86
CA GLU A 120 -0.09 8.16 -7.80
C GLU A 120 -0.61 8.15 -6.34
N PHE A 121 -0.15 7.22 -5.50
CA PHE A 121 -0.49 7.20 -4.07
C PHE A 121 -0.05 8.49 -3.37
N LEU A 122 1.20 8.91 -3.54
CA LEU A 122 1.68 10.18 -2.97
C LEU A 122 0.91 11.39 -3.52
N LYS A 123 0.59 11.39 -4.80
CA LYS A 123 -0.20 12.44 -5.45
C LYS A 123 -1.63 12.50 -4.88
N GLN A 124 -2.30 11.35 -4.69
CA GLN A 124 -3.65 11.32 -4.16
C GLN A 124 -3.69 11.74 -2.68
N ILE A 125 -2.67 11.45 -1.88
CA ILE A 125 -2.51 12.03 -0.53
C ILE A 125 -2.50 13.56 -0.63
N SER A 126 -1.69 14.13 -1.51
CA SER A 126 -1.55 15.58 -1.68
C SER A 126 -2.85 16.24 -2.16
N LEU A 127 -3.65 15.53 -2.95
CA LEU A 127 -4.90 16.06 -3.53
C LEU A 127 -6.13 15.80 -2.64
N SER A 128 -6.02 14.96 -1.63
CA SER A 128 -7.19 14.50 -0.86
C SER A 128 -7.89 15.59 -0.05
N GLY A 129 -7.18 16.69 0.30
CA GLY A 129 -7.65 17.72 1.23
C GLY A 129 -7.80 17.23 2.68
N LYS A 130 -7.60 15.93 2.92
CA LYS A 130 -7.68 15.30 4.25
C LYS A 130 -6.38 15.44 5.05
N PHE A 131 -5.31 15.76 4.36
CA PHE A 131 -3.99 15.96 4.94
C PHE A 131 -3.54 17.41 4.72
N LEU A 132 -2.86 17.97 5.71
CA LEU A 132 -2.45 19.37 5.69
C LEU A 132 -1.28 19.61 4.72
N ASN A 133 -1.54 20.39 3.66
CA ASN A 133 -0.58 21.11 2.82
C ASN A 133 0.68 20.37 2.37
N TYR A 134 0.54 19.12 1.95
CA TYR A 134 1.68 18.42 1.39
C TYR A 134 1.63 18.42 -0.14
N GLY A 135 2.61 19.09 -0.76
CA GLY A 135 2.96 18.75 -2.14
C GLY A 135 3.65 17.38 -2.17
N ILE A 136 3.62 16.70 -3.30
CA ILE A 136 4.25 15.36 -3.49
C ILE A 136 5.70 15.34 -2.99
N HIS A 137 6.44 16.42 -3.20
CA HIS A 137 7.86 16.53 -2.84
C HIS A 137 8.12 16.82 -1.36
N THR A 138 7.07 17.06 -0.57
CA THR A 138 7.18 17.39 0.86
C THR A 138 6.77 16.23 1.76
N LEU A 139 6.30 15.13 1.20
CA LEU A 139 5.98 13.91 1.93
C LEU A 139 7.28 13.18 2.31
N GLY A 140 7.80 13.47 3.50
CA GLY A 140 9.00 12.81 4.02
C GLY A 140 8.74 11.35 4.33
N HIS A 141 9.50 10.45 3.68
CA HIS A 141 9.45 9.01 3.91
C HIS A 141 10.70 8.33 3.35
N THR A 142 10.91 7.08 3.72
CA THR A 142 11.93 6.21 3.15
C THR A 142 11.27 5.22 2.20
N LYS A 143 11.72 5.16 0.94
CA LYS A 143 11.29 4.18 -0.06
C LYS A 143 12.33 3.07 -0.18
N ILE A 144 11.88 1.80 -0.13
CA ILE A 144 12.74 0.64 -0.29
C ILE A 144 12.12 -0.31 -1.31
N ASP A 145 12.89 -0.68 -2.34
CA ASP A 145 12.49 -1.72 -3.30
C ASP A 145 12.96 -3.07 -2.78
N ARG A 146 12.05 -4.04 -2.70
CA ARG A 146 12.37 -5.40 -2.22
C ARG A 146 11.91 -6.44 -3.24
N LEU A 147 12.85 -7.32 -3.58
CA LEU A 147 12.56 -8.54 -4.31
C LEU A 147 12.12 -9.62 -3.32
N TYR A 148 11.25 -10.53 -3.75
CA TYR A 148 10.83 -11.70 -2.96
C TYR A 148 10.21 -11.37 -1.59
N TRP A 149 9.47 -10.28 -1.51
CA TRP A 149 8.83 -9.88 -0.27
C TRP A 149 7.93 -10.99 0.29
N GLY A 150 7.98 -11.19 1.61
CA GLY A 150 7.19 -12.21 2.31
C GLY A 150 7.83 -13.59 2.37
N ARG A 151 8.89 -13.89 1.58
CA ARG A 151 9.57 -15.20 1.61
C ARG A 151 10.81 -15.26 2.50
N GLU A 152 11.53 -14.16 2.67
CA GLU A 152 12.72 -14.12 3.51
C GLU A 152 12.44 -13.44 4.86
N GLY A 153 11.79 -14.20 5.77
CA GLY A 153 11.93 -13.96 7.20
C GLY A 153 11.45 -12.65 7.80
N LEU A 154 10.83 -11.74 7.05
CA LEU A 154 10.28 -10.54 7.65
C LEU A 154 9.03 -10.84 8.49
N TYR A 155 8.27 -11.88 8.13
CA TYR A 155 7.02 -12.25 8.81
C TYR A 155 6.74 -13.76 8.83
N GLY A 156 7.67 -14.59 8.39
CA GLY A 156 7.51 -16.03 8.28
C GLY A 156 8.62 -16.77 9.01
N SER A 157 8.59 -16.77 10.33
CA SER A 157 9.24 -17.83 11.09
C SER A 157 8.35 -19.06 11.02
N GLU A 158 8.95 -20.21 10.72
CA GLU A 158 8.37 -21.53 10.86
C GLU A 158 7.24 -21.91 9.87
N GLY A 159 7.65 -22.33 8.66
CA GLY A 159 6.90 -23.34 7.91
C GLY A 159 5.60 -22.92 7.25
N ASN A 160 5.14 -21.71 7.40
CA ASN A 160 4.01 -21.20 6.62
C ASN A 160 4.47 -20.79 5.24
N VAL A 161 4.20 -21.64 4.28
CA VAL A 161 4.54 -21.44 2.88
C VAL A 161 3.56 -20.41 2.30
N PHE A 162 3.90 -19.15 2.44
CA PHE A 162 3.30 -18.12 1.60
C PHE A 162 3.84 -18.35 0.18
N ASN A 163 2.98 -18.85 -0.70
CA ASN A 163 3.40 -19.34 -2.01
C ASN A 163 3.55 -18.25 -3.07
N ASP A 164 3.01 -17.06 -2.81
CA ASP A 164 3.08 -16.00 -3.80
C ASP A 164 4.51 -15.44 -3.91
N TRP A 165 4.93 -15.26 -5.15
CA TRP A 165 6.15 -14.53 -5.46
C TRP A 165 5.78 -13.05 -5.62
N LEU A 166 6.29 -12.21 -4.71
CA LEU A 166 5.96 -10.80 -4.68
C LEU A 166 7.20 -9.93 -4.84
N ASP A 167 7.03 -8.84 -5.57
CA ASP A 167 7.92 -7.68 -5.50
C ASP A 167 7.20 -6.57 -4.74
N CYS A 168 7.96 -5.75 -4.02
CA CYS A 168 7.42 -4.76 -3.10
C CYS A 168 8.15 -3.42 -3.21
N MET A 169 7.38 -2.34 -3.12
CA MET A 169 7.86 -1.02 -2.70
C MET A 169 7.40 -0.76 -1.28
N GLU A 170 8.33 -0.68 -0.36
CA GLU A 170 8.08 -0.36 1.04
C GLU A 170 8.20 1.14 1.26
N ILE A 171 7.22 1.71 1.94
CA ILE A 171 7.17 3.13 2.34
C ILE A 171 7.23 3.16 3.86
N ARG A 172 8.35 3.63 4.41
CA ARG A 172 8.57 3.76 5.85
C ARG A 172 8.58 5.21 6.28
N ASP A 173 8.18 5.42 7.52
CA ASP A 173 8.23 6.72 8.19
C ASP A 173 7.47 7.82 7.42
N LEU A 174 6.38 7.45 6.74
CA LEU A 174 5.53 8.40 6.06
C LEU A 174 4.74 9.22 7.10
N LYS A 175 5.17 10.46 7.33
CA LYS A 175 4.55 11.36 8.29
C LYS A 175 3.42 12.14 7.63
N LEU A 176 2.21 11.98 8.15
CA LEU A 176 1.02 12.66 7.67
C LEU A 176 0.36 13.45 8.81
N LYS A 177 0.08 14.72 8.57
CA LYS A 177 -0.79 15.54 9.43
C LYS A 177 -2.20 15.49 8.91
N ILE A 178 -3.13 15.09 9.76
CA ILE A 178 -4.52 14.91 9.40
C ILE A 178 -5.26 16.23 9.62
N ASN A 179 -5.98 16.68 8.59
CA ASN A 179 -6.80 17.88 8.68
C ASN A 179 -8.19 17.53 9.23
N LEU A 180 -8.36 17.67 10.55
CA LEU A 180 -9.62 17.35 11.22
C LEU A 180 -10.78 18.29 10.85
N ILE A 181 -10.52 19.43 10.22
CA ILE A 181 -11.54 20.38 9.78
C ILE A 181 -12.25 19.87 8.51
N ASN A 182 -11.52 19.19 7.66
CA ASN A 182 -12.00 18.68 6.36
C ASN A 182 -12.36 17.19 6.39
N CYS A 183 -12.49 16.62 7.56
CA CYS A 183 -12.84 15.21 7.74
C CYS A 183 -14.27 15.01 8.27
#